data_07589444896f1e5d45ec59b00ae4c346
#
_entry.id   07589444896f1e5d45ec59b00ae4c346
#
_cell.length_a   1.000
_cell.length_b   1.000
_cell.length_c   1.000
_cell.angle_alpha   90.00
_cell.angle_beta   90.00
_cell.angle_gamma   90.00
#
_symmetry.space_group_name_H-M   'P 1'
#
loop_
_entity.id
_entity.type
_entity.pdbx_description
1 polymer ?
#
loop_
_entity_poly.entity_id
_entity_poly.type
_entity_poly.pdbx_seq_one_letter_code
_entity_poly.pdbx_strand_id
1 'polypeptide(L)'
;MKLQRIDHVSVNVRDLAAARAFFVDLGLEVVGEGDVAGAWADRVTGLDGVKAEWVMLRTPGGETNIEFISFSSPADDGTLPQPSFNAPGIRHIAFAVEDIDAVVAKLKHSGAEAFSEIERFEDGDTLCFVRGPEGMIIELEEHPTR
;
A
#
# COMPACT_ATOMS: atom_id res chain seq x y z
N MET A 1 -6.17 29.48 -4.52
CA MET A 1 -5.39 28.22 -4.39
C MET A 1 -6.34 27.05 -4.60
N LYS A 2 -6.00 26.11 -5.47
CA LYS A 2 -6.87 24.97 -5.81
C LYS A 2 -6.04 23.69 -5.80
N LEU A 3 -6.42 22.72 -4.97
CA LEU A 3 -5.93 21.35 -5.06
C LEU A 3 -6.58 20.69 -6.27
N GLN A 4 -5.83 19.89 -7.01
CA GLN A 4 -6.35 19.17 -8.18
C GLN A 4 -6.83 17.77 -7.82
N ARG A 5 -5.98 17.00 -7.14
CA ARG A 5 -6.23 15.60 -6.75
C ARG A 5 -5.22 15.14 -5.70
N ILE A 6 -5.45 13.97 -5.16
CA ILE A 6 -4.40 13.22 -4.48
C ILE A 6 -3.54 12.58 -5.59
N ASP A 7 -2.29 12.99 -5.72
CA ASP A 7 -1.38 12.45 -6.73
C ASP A 7 -0.92 11.04 -6.36
N HIS A 8 -0.36 10.91 -5.16
CA HIS A 8 0.03 9.60 -4.62
C HIS A 8 0.10 9.64 -3.08
N VAL A 9 0.06 8.45 -2.52
CA VAL A 9 0.41 8.18 -1.12
C VAL A 9 1.68 7.34 -1.15
N SER A 10 2.68 7.70 -0.36
CA SER A 10 3.96 7.00 -0.30
C SER A 10 4.02 6.09 0.92
N VAL A 11 4.47 4.87 0.71
CA VAL A 11 4.67 3.85 1.74
C VAL A 11 6.13 3.41 1.68
N ASN A 12 6.85 3.62 2.76
CA ASN A 12 8.23 3.14 2.87
C ASN A 12 8.22 1.65 3.18
N VAL A 13 9.00 0.89 2.43
CA VAL A 13 9.18 -0.55 2.62
C VAL A 13 10.66 -0.89 2.63
N ARG A 14 11.02 -2.01 3.24
CA ARG A 14 12.40 -2.54 3.23
C ARG A 14 12.63 -3.44 2.01
N ASP A 15 11.64 -4.24 1.66
CA ASP A 15 11.66 -5.14 0.51
C ASP A 15 10.72 -4.63 -0.59
N LEU A 16 11.26 -3.78 -1.48
CA LEU A 16 10.49 -3.20 -2.57
C LEU A 16 9.99 -4.25 -3.56
N ALA A 17 10.80 -5.26 -3.85
CA ALA A 17 10.43 -6.32 -4.77
C ALA A 17 9.24 -7.14 -4.25
N ALA A 18 9.24 -7.48 -2.96
CA ALA A 18 8.14 -8.19 -2.33
C ALA A 18 6.85 -7.36 -2.30
N ALA A 19 6.95 -6.07 -1.97
CA ALA A 19 5.80 -5.16 -1.98
C ALA A 19 5.21 -5.04 -3.39
N ARG A 20 6.06 -4.82 -4.40
CA ARG A 20 5.65 -4.77 -5.80
C ARG A 20 4.92 -6.04 -6.23
N ALA A 21 5.51 -7.20 -5.96
CA ALA A 21 4.93 -8.48 -6.35
C ALA A 21 3.56 -8.71 -5.70
N PHE A 22 3.42 -8.39 -4.42
CA PHE A 22 2.15 -8.53 -3.70
C PHE A 22 1.04 -7.69 -4.33
N PHE A 23 1.29 -6.40 -4.56
CA PHE A 23 0.27 -5.49 -5.07
C PHE A 23 -0.03 -5.70 -6.56
N VAL A 24 0.95 -6.11 -7.37
CA VAL A 24 0.71 -6.54 -8.75
C VAL A 24 -0.16 -7.80 -8.77
N ASP A 25 0.10 -8.75 -7.90
CA ASP A 25 -0.72 -9.97 -7.77
C ASP A 25 -2.15 -9.65 -7.27
N LEU A 26 -2.30 -8.65 -6.42
CA LEU A 26 -3.62 -8.13 -6.00
C LEU A 26 -4.41 -7.51 -7.17
N GLY A 27 -3.73 -7.01 -8.20
CA GLY A 27 -4.36 -6.45 -9.40
C GLY A 27 -3.95 -5.02 -9.74
N LEU A 28 -2.99 -4.43 -9.01
CA LEU A 28 -2.47 -3.12 -9.35
C LEU A 28 -1.52 -3.18 -10.54
N GLU A 29 -1.46 -2.09 -11.28
CA GLU A 29 -0.58 -1.91 -12.44
C GLU A 29 0.59 -1.00 -12.09
N VAL A 30 1.79 -1.35 -12.55
CA VAL A 30 2.97 -0.48 -12.45
C VAL A 30 2.82 0.66 -13.46
N VAL A 31 2.84 1.90 -12.98
CA VAL A 31 2.76 3.09 -13.83
C VAL A 31 4.05 3.90 -13.85
N GLY A 32 5.02 3.56 -13.03
CA GLY A 32 6.34 4.17 -13.02
C GLY A 32 7.27 3.50 -12.03
N GLU A 33 8.56 3.65 -12.24
CA GLU A 33 9.61 3.19 -11.33
C GLU A 33 10.89 3.97 -11.57
N GLY A 34 11.77 4.02 -10.60
CA GLY A 34 13.02 4.74 -10.73
C GLY A 34 13.86 4.76 -9.47
N ASP A 35 14.94 5.53 -9.56
CA ASP A 35 15.89 5.74 -8.48
C ASP A 35 15.86 7.18 -8.00
N VAL A 36 16.18 7.39 -6.74
CA VAL A 36 16.33 8.70 -6.12
C VAL A 36 17.72 8.76 -5.48
N ALA A 37 18.54 9.71 -5.94
CA ALA A 37 19.86 9.96 -5.40
C ALA A 37 20.35 11.38 -5.80
N GLY A 38 21.40 11.83 -5.15
CA GLY A 38 22.06 13.11 -5.47
C GLY A 38 21.65 14.24 -4.55
N ALA A 39 22.30 15.39 -4.75
CA ALA A 39 22.15 16.55 -3.88
C ALA A 39 20.71 17.09 -3.79
N TRP A 40 19.95 16.99 -4.86
CA TRP A 40 18.55 17.40 -4.87
C TRP A 40 17.69 16.56 -3.92
N ALA A 41 17.97 15.24 -3.90
CA ALA A 41 17.25 14.31 -3.02
C ALA A 41 17.52 14.62 -1.54
N ASP A 42 18.77 14.91 -1.21
CA ASP A 42 19.16 15.33 0.14
C ASP A 42 18.43 16.61 0.55
N ARG A 43 18.36 17.59 -0.35
CA ARG A 43 17.69 18.86 -0.06
C ARG A 43 16.19 18.71 0.17
N VAL A 44 15.50 17.89 -0.60
CA VAL A 44 14.03 17.77 -0.49
C VAL A 44 13.61 16.82 0.64
N THR A 45 14.45 15.86 1.01
CA THR A 45 14.15 14.93 2.09
C THR A 45 14.65 15.40 3.47
N GLY A 46 15.64 16.31 3.48
CA GLY A 46 16.33 16.70 4.71
C GLY A 46 17.28 15.63 5.24
N LEU A 47 17.63 14.66 4.44
CA LEU A 47 18.54 13.57 4.77
C LEU A 47 19.88 13.77 4.04
N ASP A 48 20.94 13.11 4.48
CA ASP A 48 22.25 13.15 3.85
C ASP A 48 22.55 11.81 3.14
N GLY A 49 23.02 11.91 1.89
CA GLY A 49 23.44 10.74 1.12
C GLY A 49 22.30 9.83 0.69
N VAL A 50 21.17 10.40 0.29
CA VAL A 50 19.97 9.65 -0.08
C VAL A 50 20.24 8.75 -1.28
N LYS A 51 19.86 7.47 -1.12
CA LYS A 51 19.72 6.48 -2.19
C LYS A 51 18.46 5.68 -1.93
N ALA A 52 17.53 5.73 -2.86
CA ALA A 52 16.27 5.01 -2.75
C ALA A 52 15.84 4.50 -4.12
N GLU A 53 15.02 3.47 -4.11
CA GLU A 53 14.31 2.95 -5.28
C GLU A 53 12.82 3.06 -5.02
N TRP A 54 12.04 3.36 -6.04
CA TRP A 54 10.59 3.47 -5.92
C TRP A 54 9.87 2.80 -7.07
N VAL A 55 8.65 2.38 -6.80
CA VAL A 55 7.69 1.91 -7.78
C VAL A 55 6.34 2.58 -7.52
N MET A 56 5.70 3.04 -8.58
CA MET A 56 4.37 3.65 -8.53
C MET A 56 3.36 2.68 -9.09
N LEU A 57 2.35 2.37 -8.30
CA LEU A 57 1.27 1.44 -8.67
C LEU A 57 -0.08 2.16 -8.66
N ARG A 58 -1.00 1.65 -9.45
CA ARG A 58 -2.36 2.19 -9.56
C ARG A 58 -3.36 1.09 -9.86
N THR A 59 -4.59 1.23 -9.37
CA THR A 59 -5.69 0.35 -9.79
C THR A 59 -6.01 0.61 -11.26
N PRO A 60 -6.40 -0.43 -12.05
CA PRO A 60 -6.81 -0.23 -13.43
C PRO A 60 -7.91 0.83 -13.53
N GLY A 61 -7.68 1.86 -14.37
CA GLY A 61 -8.62 2.97 -14.54
C GLY A 61 -8.68 3.97 -13.37
N GLY A 62 -7.90 3.77 -12.32
CA GLY A 62 -7.83 4.68 -11.17
C GLY A 62 -7.01 5.94 -11.45
N GLU A 63 -7.17 6.96 -10.61
CA GLU A 63 -6.44 8.23 -10.73
C GLU A 63 -5.40 8.42 -9.63
N THR A 64 -5.59 7.80 -8.46
CA THR A 64 -4.68 7.91 -7.33
C THR A 64 -3.64 6.80 -7.37
N ASN A 65 -2.38 7.17 -7.20
CA ASN A 65 -1.27 6.23 -7.18
C ASN A 65 -0.86 5.89 -5.75
N ILE A 66 -0.24 4.73 -5.60
CA ILE A 66 0.50 4.35 -4.40
C ILE A 66 1.96 4.22 -4.80
N GLU A 67 2.83 4.96 -4.12
CA GLU A 67 4.26 4.83 -4.26
C GLU A 67 4.78 3.91 -3.15
N PHE A 68 5.52 2.88 -3.53
CA PHE A 68 6.36 2.13 -2.60
C PHE A 68 7.80 2.55 -2.83
N ILE A 69 8.50 2.88 -1.74
CA ILE A 69 9.87 3.38 -1.80
C ILE A 69 10.71 2.68 -0.73
N SER A 70 11.92 2.31 -1.11
CA SER A 70 12.89 1.69 -0.20
C SER A 70 14.18 2.50 -0.19
N PHE A 71 14.57 2.95 1.00
CA PHE A 71 15.82 3.70 1.20
C PHE A 71 16.94 2.74 1.57
N SER A 72 17.96 2.66 0.71
CA SER A 72 19.19 1.94 1.03
C SER A 72 20.19 2.82 1.78
N SER A 73 20.07 4.16 1.66
CA SER A 73 20.88 5.14 2.37
C SER A 73 20.09 6.46 2.58
N PRO A 74 20.13 7.09 3.77
CA PRO A 74 20.47 6.43 5.03
C PRO A 74 19.43 5.35 5.35
N ALA A 75 19.90 4.22 5.88
CA ALA A 75 19.00 3.16 6.30
C ALA A 75 18.33 3.51 7.62
N ASP A 76 17.05 3.20 7.75
CA ASP A 76 16.34 3.21 9.02
C ASP A 76 16.44 1.82 9.65
N ASP A 77 17.23 1.72 10.72
CA ASP A 77 17.46 0.48 11.47
C ASP A 77 16.42 0.23 12.56
N GLY A 78 15.38 1.05 12.64
CA GLY A 78 14.31 0.91 13.60
C GLY A 78 13.54 -0.40 13.43
N THR A 79 13.07 -0.97 14.55
CA THR A 79 12.12 -2.08 14.49
C THR A 79 10.83 -1.61 13.85
N LEU A 80 10.28 -2.43 12.92
CA LEU A 80 8.94 -2.19 12.39
C LEU A 80 7.93 -2.61 13.48
N PRO A 81 7.33 -1.65 14.23
CA PRO A 81 6.23 -2.02 15.08
C PRO A 81 5.08 -2.49 14.18
N GLN A 82 4.48 -3.62 14.51
CA GLN A 82 3.18 -3.97 13.93
C GLN A 82 2.21 -2.85 14.34
N PRO A 83 1.79 -1.96 13.44
CA PRO A 83 0.94 -0.85 13.85
C PRO A 83 -0.38 -1.42 14.36
N SER A 84 -0.79 -0.99 15.55
CA SER A 84 -2.14 -1.28 15.99
C SER A 84 -3.13 -0.46 15.15
N PHE A 85 -4.30 -1.02 14.92
CA PHE A 85 -5.31 -0.44 14.05
C PHE A 85 -5.71 1.00 14.47
N ASN A 86 -5.66 1.30 15.75
CA ASN A 86 -6.06 2.60 16.33
C ASN A 86 -4.90 3.55 16.61
N ALA A 87 -3.66 3.19 16.24
CA ALA A 87 -2.53 4.07 16.44
C ALA A 87 -2.63 5.32 15.54
N PRO A 88 -2.23 6.50 16.01
CA PRO A 88 -2.25 7.71 15.19
C PRO A 88 -1.42 7.57 13.91
N GLY A 89 -1.83 8.28 12.87
CA GLY A 89 -1.18 8.29 11.57
C GLY A 89 -1.99 7.58 10.50
N ILE A 90 -1.44 7.47 9.30
CA ILE A 90 -2.04 6.68 8.21
C ILE A 90 -1.91 5.21 8.57
N ARG A 91 -3.04 4.50 8.67
CA ARG A 91 -3.05 3.12 9.19
C ARG A 91 -3.38 2.06 8.18
N HIS A 92 -4.26 2.32 7.22
CA HIS A 92 -4.65 1.34 6.23
C HIS A 92 -4.88 1.97 4.86
N ILE A 93 -4.87 1.10 3.86
CA ILE A 93 -5.27 1.42 2.48
C ILE A 93 -6.47 0.55 2.17
N ALA A 94 -7.56 1.14 1.70
CA ALA A 94 -8.78 0.45 1.32
C ALA A 94 -8.86 0.27 -0.20
N PHE A 95 -9.23 -0.93 -0.64
CA PHE A 95 -9.50 -1.25 -2.04
C PHE A 95 -10.94 -1.72 -2.18
N ALA A 96 -11.67 -1.12 -3.11
CA ALA A 96 -12.95 -1.65 -3.54
C ALA A 96 -12.73 -2.82 -4.48
N VAL A 97 -13.40 -3.94 -4.23
CA VAL A 97 -13.27 -5.18 -5.00
C VAL A 97 -14.65 -5.67 -5.46
N GLU A 98 -14.66 -6.50 -6.51
CA GLU A 98 -15.91 -7.06 -7.04
C GLU A 98 -16.34 -8.34 -6.32
N ASP A 99 -15.40 -9.12 -5.79
CA ASP A 99 -15.64 -10.39 -5.12
C ASP A 99 -14.65 -10.53 -3.96
N ILE A 100 -15.09 -10.14 -2.78
CA ILE A 100 -14.25 -10.11 -1.58
C ILE A 100 -13.81 -11.52 -1.17
N ASP A 101 -14.66 -12.53 -1.34
CA ASP A 101 -14.34 -13.91 -0.98
C ASP A 101 -13.22 -14.45 -1.87
N ALA A 102 -13.27 -14.20 -3.17
CA ALA A 102 -12.24 -14.61 -4.11
C ALA A 102 -10.91 -13.88 -3.84
N VAL A 103 -10.95 -12.58 -3.55
CA VAL A 103 -9.74 -11.80 -3.25
C VAL A 103 -9.11 -12.27 -1.95
N VAL A 104 -9.87 -12.49 -0.91
CA VAL A 104 -9.37 -13.00 0.37
C VAL A 104 -8.74 -14.38 0.21
N ALA A 105 -9.39 -15.28 -0.54
CA ALA A 105 -8.86 -16.62 -0.81
C ALA A 105 -7.52 -16.55 -1.56
N LYS A 106 -7.42 -15.69 -2.56
CA LYS A 106 -6.19 -15.45 -3.32
C LYS A 106 -5.06 -14.92 -2.43
N LEU A 107 -5.35 -13.92 -1.60
CA LEU A 107 -4.37 -13.34 -0.69
C LEU A 107 -3.88 -14.34 0.35
N LYS A 108 -4.77 -15.16 0.92
CA LYS A 108 -4.38 -16.25 1.84
C LYS A 108 -3.47 -17.26 1.16
N HIS A 109 -3.77 -17.62 -0.09
CA HIS A 109 -2.93 -18.53 -0.86
C HIS A 109 -1.53 -17.94 -1.13
N SER A 110 -1.42 -16.64 -1.30
CA SER A 110 -0.16 -15.90 -1.46
C SER A 110 0.57 -15.63 -0.13
N GLY A 111 0.06 -16.14 0.99
CA GLY A 111 0.70 -16.03 2.30
C GLY A 111 0.30 -14.80 3.12
N ALA A 112 -0.68 -14.01 2.68
CA ALA A 112 -1.20 -12.91 3.48
C ALA A 112 -1.94 -13.43 4.70
N GLU A 113 -1.78 -12.73 5.82
CA GLU A 113 -2.42 -13.07 7.08
C GLU A 113 -3.79 -12.38 7.17
N ALA A 114 -4.85 -13.17 7.42
CA ALA A 114 -6.16 -12.62 7.69
C ALA A 114 -6.12 -11.88 9.03
N PHE A 115 -6.47 -10.60 9.02
CA PHE A 115 -6.52 -9.75 10.20
C PHE A 115 -7.90 -9.79 10.87
N SER A 116 -8.96 -9.84 10.08
CA SER A 116 -10.34 -9.94 10.54
C SER A 116 -11.12 -10.97 9.74
N GLU A 117 -12.29 -11.33 10.25
CA GLU A 117 -13.30 -12.03 9.47
C GLU A 117 -13.95 -11.08 8.46
N ILE A 118 -14.64 -11.64 7.48
CA ILE A 118 -15.43 -10.85 6.52
C ILE A 118 -16.75 -10.47 7.22
N GLU A 119 -16.95 -9.17 7.38
CA GLU A 119 -18.19 -8.61 7.93
C GLU A 119 -19.14 -8.27 6.79
N ARG A 120 -20.41 -8.69 6.95
CA ARG A 120 -21.47 -8.47 5.95
C ARG A 120 -22.59 -7.67 6.60
N PHE A 121 -22.86 -6.49 6.05
CA PHE A 121 -23.87 -5.57 6.57
C PHE A 121 -25.22 -5.76 5.91
N GLU A 122 -26.28 -5.31 6.58
CA GLU A 122 -27.67 -5.45 6.09
C GLU A 122 -27.92 -4.70 4.77
N ASP A 123 -27.20 -3.61 4.51
CA ASP A 123 -27.28 -2.84 3.27
C ASP A 123 -26.55 -3.51 2.09
N GLY A 124 -25.86 -4.61 2.34
CA GLY A 124 -25.14 -5.39 1.36
C GLY A 124 -23.65 -5.07 1.28
N ASP A 125 -23.18 -4.02 1.94
CA ASP A 125 -21.74 -3.72 2.03
C ASP A 125 -21.02 -4.85 2.77
N THR A 126 -19.81 -5.15 2.33
CA THR A 126 -18.98 -6.20 2.92
C THR A 126 -17.57 -5.68 3.06
N LEU A 127 -16.90 -5.95 4.17
CA LEU A 127 -15.51 -5.57 4.36
C LEU A 127 -14.72 -6.57 5.19
N CYS A 128 -13.42 -6.53 5.03
CA CYS A 128 -12.47 -7.20 5.93
C CYS A 128 -11.11 -6.52 5.88
N PHE A 129 -10.26 -6.89 6.82
CA PHE A 129 -8.87 -6.43 6.87
C PHE A 129 -7.91 -7.61 6.73
N VAL A 130 -6.84 -7.39 5.99
CA VAL A 130 -5.73 -8.33 5.84
C VAL A 130 -4.41 -7.61 6.10
N ARG A 131 -3.39 -8.35 6.51
CA ARG A 131 -2.03 -7.82 6.58
C ARG A 131 -1.28 -8.15 5.30
N GLY A 132 -0.75 -7.10 4.68
CA GLY A 132 0.13 -7.20 3.53
C GLY A 132 1.61 -7.23 3.93
N PRO A 133 2.49 -6.93 2.97
CA PRO A 133 3.93 -6.87 3.21
C PRO A 133 4.29 -5.96 4.38
N GLU A 134 5.23 -6.40 5.19
CA GLU A 134 5.76 -5.65 6.36
C GLU A 134 4.67 -5.19 7.34
N GLY A 135 3.58 -5.95 7.44
CA GLY A 135 2.50 -5.70 8.39
C GLY A 135 1.52 -4.60 7.99
N MET A 136 1.55 -4.14 6.73
CA MET A 136 0.55 -3.17 6.25
C MET A 136 -0.86 -3.65 6.49
N ILE A 137 -1.72 -2.75 6.93
CA ILE A 137 -3.15 -3.04 7.06
C ILE A 137 -3.83 -2.66 5.75
N ILE A 138 -4.49 -3.62 5.14
CA ILE A 138 -5.24 -3.48 3.90
C ILE A 138 -6.70 -3.77 4.20
N GLU A 139 -7.57 -2.84 3.82
CA GLU A 139 -9.02 -3.02 3.86
C GLU A 139 -9.49 -3.45 2.47
N LEU A 140 -10.36 -4.43 2.43
CA LEU A 140 -11.08 -4.83 1.23
C LEU A 140 -12.56 -4.52 1.44
N GLU A 141 -13.15 -3.82 0.48
CA GLU A 141 -14.56 -3.45 0.52
C GLU A 141 -15.26 -3.93 -0.75
N GLU A 142 -16.40 -4.56 -0.58
CA GLU A 142 -17.28 -4.90 -1.68
C GLU A 142 -18.61 -4.16 -1.48
N HIS A 143 -18.98 -3.37 -2.46
CA HIS A 143 -20.23 -2.63 -2.44
C HIS A 143 -21.24 -3.29 -3.38
N PRO A 144 -22.52 -3.41 -2.99
CA PRO A 144 -23.52 -3.96 -3.87
C PRO A 144 -23.62 -3.11 -5.15
N THR A 145 -23.80 -3.78 -6.28
CA THR A 145 -24.01 -3.10 -7.56
C THR A 145 -25.30 -2.28 -7.43
N ARG A 146 -25.16 -0.97 -7.49
CA ARG A 146 -26.29 -0.03 -7.45
C ARG A 146 -26.79 0.29 -8.86
#